data_b2d581ec3c723a3c3a69dc7b46f298f5
#
_entry.id   b2d581ec3c723a3c3a69dc7b46f298f5
#
_cell.length_a   1.000
_cell.length_b   1.000
_cell.length_c   1.000
_cell.angle_alpha   90.00
_cell.angle_beta   90.00
_cell.angle_gamma   90.00
#
_symmetry.space_group_name_H-M   'P 1'
#
loop_
_entity.id
_entity.type
_entity.pdbx_description
1 polymer ?
#
loop_
_entity_poly.entity_id
_entity_poly.type
_entity_poly.pdbx_seq_one_letter_code
_entity_poly.pdbx_strand_id
1 'polypeptide(L)'
;ILWDKGTGKPIYNAIVWQCRRTAEMCEEIKKDKELCDYIKEHTGLVVDAYFSATKIKWVLENVPGARILADAGQLLFGTVETWLIWNLTGGQVHVTDYSNASRTMLFDVDKLEWDPYLCEKLDIPMSILPEVKPSSEVYGTVASGLLGFEDIVGTPISGAIGDQPAALFGQGCFKTGQAKNTYGTGCFLLMNTGENRVKSKNNLVTGVAWGLDGKVNYAIEGSAFNAGSVIKWLRDDLRLIDSARRCDELAESVDDANGIYFVPAFTGLGAPYWDMYARGTIVGLTRGVKAEHIARSVLEAIAFQMTDLLEAMKADSGIKLSELRVDGGASVSNIMMQIQANLIRTKVNRPKVVETTALGAAYLAGLAVGFWKDLDEIEAIREVDKIFEPQMPLVKRDEIYHGWLRAVERSRDWIEH
;
A
#
# COMPACT_ATOMS: atom_id res chain seq x y z
N ILE A 1 -9.55 -7.80 13.12
CA ILE A 1 -10.74 -7.91 13.99
C ILE A 1 -10.76 -9.31 14.55
N LEU A 2 -11.11 -9.45 15.85
CA LEU A 2 -11.37 -10.77 16.49
C LEU A 2 -12.78 -10.73 17.08
N TRP A 3 -13.54 -11.81 16.86
CA TRP A 3 -14.92 -11.89 17.33
C TRP A 3 -15.29 -13.29 17.83
N ASP A 4 -16.23 -13.32 18.74
CA ASP A 4 -16.82 -14.56 19.25
C ASP A 4 -17.70 -15.21 18.17
N LYS A 5 -17.42 -16.45 17.81
CA LYS A 5 -18.11 -17.21 16.75
C LYS A 5 -19.59 -17.41 17.05
N GLY A 6 -19.94 -17.64 18.32
CA GLY A 6 -21.31 -17.95 18.73
C GLY A 6 -22.21 -16.72 18.74
N THR A 7 -21.68 -15.56 19.14
CA THR A 7 -22.45 -14.30 19.23
C THR A 7 -22.29 -13.40 18.04
N GLY A 8 -21.27 -13.59 17.21
CA GLY A 8 -20.89 -12.71 16.10
C GLY A 8 -20.40 -11.33 16.56
N LYS A 9 -20.09 -11.13 17.86
CA LYS A 9 -19.67 -9.83 18.37
C LYS A 9 -18.16 -9.73 18.49
N PRO A 10 -17.56 -8.58 18.08
CA PRO A 10 -16.15 -8.33 18.32
C PRO A 10 -15.84 -8.34 19.83
N ILE A 11 -14.75 -9.02 20.22
CA ILE A 11 -14.29 -9.06 21.60
C ILE A 11 -13.45 -7.84 21.99
N TYR A 12 -12.99 -7.10 20.97
CA TYR A 12 -12.21 -5.88 21.09
C TYR A 12 -12.39 -4.99 19.87
N ASN A 13 -12.09 -3.69 20.00
CA ASN A 13 -12.09 -2.78 18.85
C ASN A 13 -11.07 -3.23 17.79
N ALA A 14 -11.39 -3.01 16.51
CA ALA A 14 -10.47 -3.25 15.41
C ALA A 14 -9.17 -2.45 15.62
N ILE A 15 -8.02 -3.12 15.56
CA ILE A 15 -6.71 -2.46 15.66
C ILE A 15 -6.25 -2.09 14.26
N VAL A 16 -6.21 -0.78 13.99
CA VAL A 16 -5.85 -0.26 12.66
C VAL A 16 -4.34 -0.39 12.39
N TRP A 17 -3.97 -0.36 11.11
CA TRP A 17 -2.58 -0.51 10.65
C TRP A 17 -1.62 0.54 11.24
N GLN A 18 -2.07 1.77 11.48
CA GLN A 18 -1.29 2.86 12.07
C GLN A 18 -0.97 2.68 13.55
N CYS A 19 -1.68 1.75 14.24
CA CYS A 19 -1.52 1.57 15.67
C CYS A 19 -0.18 0.91 16.01
N ARG A 20 0.63 1.58 16.82
CA ARG A 20 1.97 1.15 17.22
C ARG A 20 2.03 0.39 18.55
N ARG A 21 0.89 -0.03 19.13
CA ARG A 21 0.84 -0.72 20.44
C ARG A 21 1.65 -2.01 20.51
N THR A 22 1.94 -2.64 19.38
CA THR A 22 2.72 -3.87 19.30
C THR A 22 4.17 -3.63 18.87
N ALA A 23 4.65 -2.36 18.90
CA ALA A 23 6.01 -2.03 18.50
C ALA A 23 7.05 -2.78 19.36
N GLU A 24 6.85 -2.85 20.68
CA GLU A 24 7.73 -3.58 21.59
C GLU A 24 7.78 -5.08 21.26
N MET A 25 6.63 -5.70 20.95
CA MET A 25 6.60 -7.10 20.48
C MET A 25 7.43 -7.29 19.20
N CYS A 26 7.36 -6.33 18.27
CA CYS A 26 8.16 -6.37 17.06
C CYS A 26 9.66 -6.28 17.37
N GLU A 27 10.07 -5.42 18.31
CA GLU A 27 11.48 -5.33 18.74
C GLU A 27 11.96 -6.63 19.41
N GLU A 28 11.11 -7.31 20.19
CA GLU A 28 11.46 -8.62 20.74
C GLU A 28 11.64 -9.68 19.62
N ILE A 29 10.73 -9.73 18.64
CA ILE A 29 10.84 -10.65 17.50
C ILE A 29 12.11 -10.34 16.70
N LYS A 30 12.48 -9.08 16.51
CA LYS A 30 13.68 -8.66 15.78
C LYS A 30 15.01 -9.12 16.42
N LYS A 31 15.00 -9.51 17.70
CA LYS A 31 16.18 -10.10 18.36
C LYS A 31 16.46 -11.54 17.85
N ASP A 32 15.44 -12.22 17.36
CA ASP A 32 15.55 -13.52 16.70
C ASP A 32 15.73 -13.32 15.19
N LYS A 33 17.01 -13.29 14.79
CA LYS A 33 17.35 -13.07 13.38
C LYS A 33 16.86 -14.20 12.47
N GLU A 34 16.88 -15.44 12.94
CA GLU A 34 16.43 -16.60 12.15
C GLU A 34 14.93 -16.50 11.89
N LEU A 35 14.14 -16.12 12.90
CA LEU A 35 12.71 -15.88 12.73
C LEU A 35 12.43 -14.69 11.79
N CYS A 36 13.19 -13.60 11.90
CA CYS A 36 13.04 -12.45 10.98
C CYS A 36 13.33 -12.84 9.53
N ASP A 37 14.41 -13.60 9.29
CA ASP A 37 14.77 -14.09 7.97
C ASP A 37 13.71 -15.06 7.43
N TYR A 38 13.17 -15.93 8.29
CA TYR A 38 12.08 -16.84 7.95
C TYR A 38 10.79 -16.07 7.57
N ILE A 39 10.36 -15.09 8.37
CA ILE A 39 9.21 -14.22 8.06
C ILE A 39 9.40 -13.58 6.70
N LYS A 40 10.56 -12.96 6.47
CA LYS A 40 10.85 -12.29 5.19
C LYS A 40 10.81 -13.28 4.02
N GLU A 41 11.39 -14.46 4.20
CA GLU A 41 11.45 -15.49 3.15
C GLU A 41 10.07 -16.01 2.78
N HIS A 42 9.23 -16.36 3.75
CA HIS A 42 7.94 -17.03 3.50
C HIS A 42 6.79 -16.05 3.26
N THR A 43 6.79 -14.90 3.93
CA THR A 43 5.69 -13.95 3.84
C THR A 43 5.96 -12.76 2.91
N GLY A 44 7.22 -12.48 2.58
CA GLY A 44 7.63 -11.28 1.84
C GLY A 44 7.58 -9.99 2.65
N LEU A 45 7.29 -10.07 3.94
CA LEU A 45 7.11 -8.94 4.83
C LEU A 45 8.33 -8.72 5.73
N VAL A 46 8.38 -7.54 6.33
CA VAL A 46 9.28 -7.22 7.45
C VAL A 46 8.54 -7.32 8.77
N VAL A 47 9.25 -7.51 9.88
CA VAL A 47 8.64 -7.48 11.22
C VAL A 47 8.30 -6.04 11.58
N ASP A 48 7.01 -5.71 11.54
CA ASP A 48 6.50 -4.38 11.90
C ASP A 48 5.07 -4.47 12.47
N ALA A 49 4.74 -3.55 13.37
CA ALA A 49 3.42 -3.39 13.95
C ALA A 49 2.32 -3.01 12.93
N TYR A 50 2.68 -2.75 11.68
CA TYR A 50 1.77 -2.54 10.56
C TYR A 50 0.91 -3.79 10.28
N PHE A 51 1.50 -4.98 10.37
CA PHE A 51 0.89 -6.25 10.01
C PHE A 51 0.08 -6.89 11.15
N SER A 52 -0.72 -7.94 10.84
CA SER A 52 -1.76 -8.44 11.75
C SER A 52 -1.25 -9.33 12.89
N ALA A 53 -0.22 -10.14 12.68
CA ALA A 53 0.18 -11.20 13.63
C ALA A 53 0.41 -10.69 15.05
N THR A 54 1.22 -9.62 15.21
CA THR A 54 1.48 -9.05 16.54
C THR A 54 0.24 -8.45 17.19
N LYS A 55 -0.72 -7.96 16.39
CA LYS A 55 -2.00 -7.45 16.89
C LYS A 55 -2.92 -8.57 17.36
N ILE A 56 -2.95 -9.71 16.66
CA ILE A 56 -3.67 -10.92 17.08
C ILE A 56 -3.10 -11.39 18.41
N LYS A 57 -1.79 -11.57 18.49
CA LYS A 57 -1.08 -11.95 19.71
C LYS A 57 -1.40 -11.02 20.87
N TRP A 58 -1.35 -9.71 20.63
CA TRP A 58 -1.67 -8.71 21.65
C TRP A 58 -3.10 -8.88 22.20
N VAL A 59 -4.09 -9.11 21.33
CA VAL A 59 -5.48 -9.33 21.77
C VAL A 59 -5.60 -10.62 22.59
N LEU A 60 -4.95 -11.70 22.15
CA LEU A 60 -4.96 -12.99 22.89
C LEU A 60 -4.36 -12.88 24.29
N GLU A 61 -3.34 -12.03 24.46
CA GLU A 61 -2.65 -11.80 25.74
C GLU A 61 -3.33 -10.78 26.65
N ASN A 62 -3.97 -9.73 26.08
CA ASN A 62 -4.40 -8.57 26.85
C ASN A 62 -5.94 -8.44 27.01
N VAL A 63 -6.72 -9.17 26.21
CA VAL A 63 -8.18 -9.11 26.32
C VAL A 63 -8.68 -10.28 27.16
N PRO A 64 -9.35 -10.05 28.32
CA PRO A 64 -9.82 -11.11 29.18
C PRO A 64 -10.69 -12.13 28.45
N GLY A 65 -10.35 -13.41 28.57
CA GLY A 65 -11.09 -14.51 27.96
C GLY A 65 -10.77 -14.78 26.47
N ALA A 66 -10.02 -13.91 25.79
CA ALA A 66 -9.69 -14.08 24.37
C ALA A 66 -8.98 -15.41 24.12
N ARG A 67 -7.95 -15.74 24.90
CA ARG A 67 -7.21 -17.00 24.77
C ARG A 67 -8.10 -18.21 25.03
N ILE A 68 -8.96 -18.16 26.01
CA ILE A 68 -9.89 -19.26 26.35
C ILE A 68 -10.84 -19.53 25.17
N LEU A 69 -11.39 -18.47 24.55
CA LEU A 69 -12.24 -18.59 23.38
C LEU A 69 -11.47 -19.16 22.18
N ALA A 70 -10.22 -18.73 21.97
CA ALA A 70 -9.38 -19.24 20.89
C ALA A 70 -9.07 -20.73 21.05
N ASP A 71 -8.64 -21.15 22.24
CA ASP A 71 -8.33 -22.56 22.54
C ASP A 71 -9.57 -23.46 22.47
N ALA A 72 -10.75 -22.92 22.75
CA ALA A 72 -12.05 -23.60 22.61
C ALA A 72 -12.59 -23.60 21.17
N GLY A 73 -11.89 -22.99 20.18
CA GLY A 73 -12.34 -22.87 18.79
C GLY A 73 -13.58 -21.95 18.62
N GLN A 74 -13.81 -21.05 19.58
CA GLN A 74 -14.94 -20.12 19.62
C GLN A 74 -14.55 -18.68 19.23
N LEU A 75 -13.28 -18.42 18.95
CA LEU A 75 -12.79 -17.13 18.47
C LEU A 75 -12.49 -17.21 16.97
N LEU A 76 -12.85 -16.17 16.23
CA LEU A 76 -12.48 -16.01 14.84
C LEU A 76 -11.67 -14.73 14.63
N PHE A 77 -10.73 -14.79 13.70
CA PHE A 77 -9.95 -13.64 13.23
C PHE A 77 -10.29 -13.32 11.79
N GLY A 78 -10.23 -12.06 11.42
CA GLY A 78 -10.26 -11.60 10.04
C GLY A 78 -9.76 -10.18 9.88
N THR A 79 -9.33 -9.86 8.69
CA THR A 79 -9.19 -8.51 8.19
C THR A 79 -10.57 -7.93 7.88
N VAL A 80 -10.67 -6.70 7.40
CA VAL A 80 -11.98 -6.03 7.28
C VAL A 80 -12.90 -6.77 6.31
N GLU A 81 -12.39 -7.25 5.18
CA GLU A 81 -13.18 -7.97 4.18
C GLU A 81 -13.71 -9.31 4.74
N THR A 82 -12.91 -10.06 5.50
CA THR A 82 -13.35 -11.29 6.16
C THR A 82 -14.53 -11.00 7.11
N TRP A 83 -14.41 -9.92 7.90
CA TRP A 83 -15.46 -9.47 8.80
C TRP A 83 -16.74 -9.08 8.04
N LEU A 84 -16.60 -8.39 6.90
CA LEU A 84 -17.73 -8.02 6.04
C LEU A 84 -18.40 -9.26 5.44
N ILE A 85 -17.63 -10.21 4.89
CA ILE A 85 -18.16 -11.46 4.33
C ILE A 85 -18.89 -12.25 5.41
N TRP A 86 -18.30 -12.40 6.60
CA TRP A 86 -18.93 -13.06 7.73
C TRP A 86 -20.29 -12.46 8.07
N ASN A 87 -20.39 -11.14 8.21
CA ASN A 87 -21.63 -10.47 8.52
C ASN A 87 -22.65 -10.55 7.36
N LEU A 88 -22.22 -10.30 6.14
CA LEU A 88 -23.10 -10.34 4.97
C LEU A 88 -23.65 -11.73 4.68
N THR A 89 -22.95 -12.80 5.07
CA THR A 89 -23.42 -14.18 4.95
C THR A 89 -24.17 -14.68 6.18
N GLY A 90 -24.49 -13.81 7.15
CA GLY A 90 -25.17 -14.19 8.39
C GLY A 90 -24.36 -15.15 9.25
N GLY A 91 -23.04 -15.06 9.25
CA GLY A 91 -22.15 -15.87 10.05
C GLY A 91 -21.87 -17.29 9.47
N GLN A 92 -22.13 -17.50 8.21
CA GLN A 92 -21.96 -18.81 7.56
C GLN A 92 -20.59 -19.00 6.90
N VAL A 93 -19.96 -17.91 6.43
CA VAL A 93 -18.71 -17.96 5.66
C VAL A 93 -17.60 -17.20 6.35
N HIS A 94 -16.51 -17.93 6.67
CA HIS A 94 -15.31 -17.37 7.30
C HIS A 94 -14.12 -17.55 6.33
N VAL A 95 -13.94 -16.59 5.43
CA VAL A 95 -12.92 -16.61 4.38
C VAL A 95 -12.16 -15.31 4.30
N THR A 96 -10.96 -15.36 3.75
CA THR A 96 -10.14 -14.22 3.31
C THR A 96 -9.58 -14.50 1.93
N ASP A 97 -9.10 -13.46 1.23
CA ASP A 97 -8.39 -13.67 -0.03
C ASP A 97 -6.87 -13.71 0.17
N TYR A 98 -6.14 -14.20 -0.85
CA TYR A 98 -4.68 -14.28 -0.84
C TYR A 98 -4.01 -12.94 -0.55
N SER A 99 -4.54 -11.82 -1.08
CA SER A 99 -3.92 -10.52 -0.92
C SER A 99 -4.04 -9.98 0.52
N ASN A 100 -5.18 -10.17 1.18
CA ASN A 100 -5.37 -9.84 2.58
C ASN A 100 -4.60 -10.80 3.51
N ALA A 101 -4.62 -12.11 3.24
CA ALA A 101 -3.83 -13.10 3.98
C ALA A 101 -2.34 -12.75 3.96
N SER A 102 -1.82 -12.29 2.82
CA SER A 102 -0.41 -11.91 2.69
C SER A 102 -0.02 -10.66 3.52
N ARG A 103 -0.98 -9.95 4.14
CA ARG A 103 -0.70 -8.80 5.05
C ARG A 103 -0.66 -9.18 6.52
N THR A 104 -0.64 -10.47 6.85
CA THR A 104 -0.77 -10.93 8.24
C THR A 104 0.53 -11.28 8.94
N MET A 105 1.62 -11.54 8.24
CA MET A 105 2.86 -12.21 8.70
C MET A 105 2.64 -13.68 9.13
N LEU A 106 1.54 -14.30 8.70
CA LEU A 106 1.20 -15.70 9.03
C LEU A 106 1.00 -16.56 7.79
N PHE A 107 1.05 -15.98 6.61
CA PHE A 107 0.69 -16.59 5.33
C PHE A 107 1.94 -16.83 4.47
N ASP A 108 2.16 -18.09 4.08
CA ASP A 108 3.20 -18.44 3.12
C ASP A 108 2.70 -18.10 1.70
N VAL A 109 3.28 -17.05 1.13
CA VAL A 109 2.83 -16.50 -0.16
C VAL A 109 3.24 -17.34 -1.36
N ASP A 110 4.17 -18.30 -1.19
CA ASP A 110 4.58 -19.23 -2.25
C ASP A 110 3.69 -20.49 -2.24
N LYS A 111 3.28 -20.97 -1.05
CA LYS A 111 2.39 -22.12 -0.90
C LYS A 111 0.90 -21.74 -0.93
N LEU A 112 0.58 -20.46 -0.73
CA LEU A 112 -0.78 -19.92 -0.62
C LEU A 112 -1.60 -20.55 0.52
N GLU A 113 -0.95 -20.75 1.67
CA GLU A 113 -1.55 -21.31 2.87
C GLU A 113 -1.03 -20.63 4.15
N TRP A 114 -1.77 -20.77 5.25
CA TRP A 114 -1.28 -20.32 6.55
C TRP A 114 -0.05 -21.14 6.95
N ASP A 115 0.98 -20.45 7.44
CA ASP A 115 2.24 -21.09 7.85
C ASP A 115 2.14 -21.61 9.29
N PRO A 116 2.17 -22.95 9.51
CA PRO A 116 2.04 -23.50 10.85
C PRO A 116 3.21 -23.13 11.78
N TYR A 117 4.43 -22.98 11.21
CA TYR A 117 5.61 -22.62 11.99
C TYR A 117 5.48 -21.19 12.52
N LEU A 118 5.03 -20.24 11.69
CA LEU A 118 4.80 -18.87 12.12
C LEU A 118 3.67 -18.77 13.14
N CYS A 119 2.59 -19.53 12.95
CA CYS A 119 1.50 -19.60 13.91
C CYS A 119 1.98 -20.13 15.28
N GLU A 120 2.79 -21.19 15.30
CA GLU A 120 3.39 -21.75 16.52
C GLU A 120 4.34 -20.75 17.19
N LYS A 121 5.28 -20.16 16.44
CA LYS A 121 6.28 -19.21 16.97
C LYS A 121 5.66 -17.94 17.54
N LEU A 122 4.56 -17.49 16.97
CA LEU A 122 3.84 -16.30 17.42
C LEU A 122 2.71 -16.62 18.41
N ASP A 123 2.54 -17.89 18.77
CA ASP A 123 1.51 -18.39 19.70
C ASP A 123 0.08 -18.01 19.26
N ILE A 124 -0.22 -18.21 17.97
CA ILE A 124 -1.52 -17.94 17.37
C ILE A 124 -2.16 -19.27 16.93
N PRO A 125 -3.31 -19.65 17.53
CA PRO A 125 -4.01 -20.88 17.13
C PRO A 125 -4.50 -20.80 15.67
N MET A 126 -4.15 -21.76 14.84
CA MET A 126 -4.60 -21.82 13.44
C MET A 126 -6.13 -21.91 13.32
N SER A 127 -6.81 -22.42 14.34
CA SER A 127 -8.28 -22.58 14.38
C SER A 127 -9.05 -21.25 14.30
N ILE A 128 -8.40 -20.12 14.60
CA ILE A 128 -9.03 -18.79 14.52
C ILE A 128 -8.93 -18.19 13.11
N LEU A 129 -8.07 -18.72 12.24
CA LEU A 129 -7.77 -18.15 10.93
C LEU A 129 -8.84 -18.56 9.90
N PRO A 130 -9.20 -17.65 8.96
CA PRO A 130 -10.18 -17.93 7.92
C PRO A 130 -9.64 -18.91 6.85
N GLU A 131 -10.53 -19.55 6.12
CA GLU A 131 -10.17 -20.25 4.89
C GLU A 131 -9.64 -19.24 3.87
N VAL A 132 -8.56 -19.56 3.16
CA VAL A 132 -7.96 -18.65 2.18
C VAL A 132 -8.42 -19.03 0.77
N LYS A 133 -8.87 -18.03 0.01
CA LYS A 133 -9.47 -18.18 -1.32
C LYS A 133 -8.80 -17.26 -2.36
N PRO A 134 -8.96 -17.52 -3.67
CA PRO A 134 -8.65 -16.54 -4.71
C PRO A 134 -9.42 -15.25 -4.53
N SER A 135 -8.92 -14.14 -5.12
CA SER A 135 -9.54 -12.82 -5.00
C SER A 135 -10.85 -12.67 -5.82
N SER A 136 -11.06 -13.56 -6.78
CA SER A 136 -12.24 -13.62 -7.65
C SER A 136 -12.83 -15.04 -7.59
N GLU A 137 -13.80 -15.23 -6.71
CA GLU A 137 -14.52 -16.49 -6.49
C GLU A 137 -15.84 -16.20 -5.78
N VAL A 138 -16.88 -16.98 -5.99
CA VAL A 138 -18.12 -16.87 -5.22
C VAL A 138 -17.93 -17.47 -3.83
N TYR A 139 -17.80 -16.61 -2.82
CA TYR A 139 -17.59 -17.02 -1.42
C TYR A 139 -18.89 -17.43 -0.71
N GLY A 140 -19.99 -16.83 -1.11
CA GLY A 140 -21.32 -17.03 -0.54
C GLY A 140 -22.31 -16.02 -1.09
N THR A 141 -23.48 -15.91 -0.45
CA THR A 141 -24.53 -14.98 -0.84
C THR A 141 -24.95 -14.12 0.35
N VAL A 142 -25.46 -12.93 0.06
CA VAL A 142 -26.01 -12.03 1.08
C VAL A 142 -27.21 -12.70 1.76
N ALA A 143 -27.12 -12.85 3.07
CA ALA A 143 -28.15 -13.51 3.88
C ALA A 143 -29.40 -12.63 4.06
N SER A 144 -30.54 -13.25 4.31
CA SER A 144 -31.78 -12.56 4.68
C SER A 144 -31.70 -12.02 6.14
N GLY A 145 -32.49 -10.98 6.43
CA GLY A 145 -32.61 -10.42 7.78
C GLY A 145 -31.52 -9.42 8.17
N LEU A 146 -30.66 -9.01 7.21
CA LEU A 146 -29.70 -7.93 7.41
C LEU A 146 -30.37 -6.59 7.14
N LEU A 147 -30.45 -5.75 8.16
CA LEU A 147 -31.07 -4.43 8.08
C LEU A 147 -30.33 -3.53 7.07
N GLY A 148 -31.06 -2.97 6.09
CA GLY A 148 -30.54 -2.11 5.05
C GLY A 148 -29.92 -2.85 3.85
N PHE A 149 -30.05 -4.18 3.79
CA PHE A 149 -29.56 -5.03 2.68
C PHE A 149 -30.66 -5.88 2.05
N GLU A 150 -31.93 -5.55 2.29
CA GLU A 150 -33.10 -6.32 1.86
C GLU A 150 -33.16 -6.49 0.34
N ASP A 151 -32.77 -5.44 -0.41
CA ASP A 151 -32.83 -5.41 -1.88
C ASP A 151 -31.76 -6.28 -2.56
N ILE A 152 -30.73 -6.72 -1.81
CA ILE A 152 -29.62 -7.51 -2.36
C ILE A 152 -29.51 -8.91 -1.76
N VAL A 153 -30.51 -9.36 -1.03
CA VAL A 153 -30.56 -10.75 -0.49
C VAL A 153 -30.38 -11.77 -1.62
N GLY A 154 -29.51 -12.74 -1.41
CA GLY A 154 -29.16 -13.76 -2.39
C GLY A 154 -28.14 -13.34 -3.44
N THR A 155 -27.71 -12.05 -3.46
CA THR A 155 -26.65 -11.59 -4.35
C THR A 155 -25.33 -12.27 -3.99
N PRO A 156 -24.57 -12.80 -4.99
CA PRO A 156 -23.26 -13.39 -4.73
C PRO A 156 -22.25 -12.36 -4.17
N ILE A 157 -21.48 -12.79 -3.18
CA ILE A 157 -20.29 -12.09 -2.72
C ILE A 157 -19.11 -12.77 -3.41
N SER A 158 -18.51 -12.12 -4.40
CA SER A 158 -17.66 -12.79 -5.38
C SER A 158 -16.34 -12.10 -5.69
N GLY A 159 -15.99 -11.05 -4.93
CA GLY A 159 -14.69 -10.38 -5.02
C GLY A 159 -14.23 -9.93 -3.64
N ALA A 160 -13.02 -10.30 -3.27
CA ALA A 160 -12.34 -9.85 -2.06
C ALA A 160 -10.87 -9.58 -2.36
N ILE A 161 -10.38 -8.41 -1.94
CA ILE A 161 -9.00 -8.02 -2.23
C ILE A 161 -8.57 -6.91 -1.26
N GLY A 162 -7.30 -6.88 -0.88
CA GLY A 162 -6.73 -5.80 -0.09
C GLY A 162 -6.74 -4.47 -0.85
N ASP A 163 -6.81 -3.34 -0.15
CA ASP A 163 -6.98 -2.01 -0.75
C ASP A 163 -5.90 -1.65 -1.78
N GLN A 164 -4.63 -1.89 -1.48
CA GLN A 164 -3.53 -1.56 -2.37
C GLN A 164 -3.48 -2.46 -3.63
N PRO A 165 -3.59 -3.80 -3.51
CA PRO A 165 -3.82 -4.69 -4.64
C PRO A 165 -5.08 -4.35 -5.45
N ALA A 166 -6.18 -3.97 -4.77
CA ALA A 166 -7.42 -3.55 -5.43
C ALA A 166 -7.21 -2.32 -6.32
N ALA A 167 -6.48 -1.32 -5.81
CA ALA A 167 -6.12 -0.15 -6.61
C ALA A 167 -5.23 -0.51 -7.80
N LEU A 168 -4.29 -1.46 -7.64
CA LEU A 168 -3.47 -1.96 -8.74
C LEU A 168 -4.33 -2.63 -9.82
N PHE A 169 -5.28 -3.48 -9.41
CA PHE A 169 -6.22 -4.16 -10.29
C PHE A 169 -7.18 -3.17 -10.95
N GLY A 170 -7.79 -2.28 -10.18
CA GLY A 170 -8.74 -1.27 -10.67
C GLY A 170 -8.12 -0.24 -11.61
N GLN A 171 -6.81 0.01 -11.49
CA GLN A 171 -6.04 0.77 -12.46
C GLN A 171 -5.79 -0.02 -13.76
N GLY A 172 -6.10 -1.32 -13.81
CA GLY A 172 -5.83 -2.18 -14.96
C GLY A 172 -4.36 -2.53 -15.12
N CYS A 173 -3.57 -2.54 -14.03
CA CYS A 173 -2.14 -2.91 -14.07
C CYS A 173 -1.97 -4.43 -14.16
N PHE A 174 -2.53 -5.05 -15.20
CA PHE A 174 -2.59 -6.51 -15.36
C PHE A 174 -1.29 -7.14 -15.87
N LYS A 175 -0.41 -6.34 -16.48
CA LYS A 175 0.83 -6.85 -17.13
C LYS A 175 2.05 -6.56 -16.25
N THR A 176 3.01 -7.49 -16.28
CA THR A 176 4.30 -7.33 -15.62
C THR A 176 4.97 -6.00 -15.99
N GLY A 177 5.44 -5.26 -14.99
CA GLY A 177 6.08 -3.95 -15.17
C GLY A 177 5.09 -2.78 -15.26
N GLN A 178 3.79 -3.01 -15.19
CA GLN A 178 2.83 -1.95 -14.92
C GLN A 178 2.78 -1.66 -13.42
N ALA A 179 2.75 -0.39 -13.06
CA ALA A 179 2.70 0.03 -11.67
C ALA A 179 1.60 1.06 -11.45
N LYS A 180 1.07 1.08 -10.23
CA LYS A 180 0.21 2.16 -9.76
C LYS A 180 0.86 2.91 -8.61
N ASN A 181 0.59 4.21 -8.51
CA ASN A 181 0.90 4.99 -7.32
C ASN A 181 -0.31 5.79 -6.86
N THR A 182 -0.72 5.59 -5.62
CA THR A 182 -1.76 6.39 -4.98
C THR A 182 -1.12 7.55 -4.23
N TYR A 183 -1.38 8.78 -4.70
CA TYR A 183 -0.90 10.03 -4.08
C TYR A 183 -1.92 10.56 -3.06
N GLY A 184 -1.86 10.01 -1.85
CA GLY A 184 -2.68 10.41 -0.71
C GLY A 184 -1.92 11.29 0.29
N THR A 185 -2.15 11.11 1.58
CA THR A 185 -1.34 11.69 2.67
C THR A 185 0.13 11.28 2.55
N GLY A 186 0.36 9.99 2.30
CA GLY A 186 1.61 9.41 1.79
C GLY A 186 1.41 8.91 0.37
N CYS A 187 2.40 8.19 -0.16
CA CYS A 187 2.35 7.50 -1.43
C CYS A 187 2.49 5.99 -1.25
N PHE A 188 1.68 5.24 -1.99
CA PHE A 188 1.72 3.77 -2.00
C PHE A 188 1.91 3.30 -3.44
N LEU A 189 3.13 2.85 -3.70
CA LEU A 189 3.57 2.40 -5.01
C LEU A 189 3.59 0.88 -5.06
N LEU A 190 2.85 0.30 -6.01
CA LEU A 190 2.87 -1.14 -6.29
C LEU A 190 3.21 -1.38 -7.75
N MET A 191 4.07 -2.35 -8.01
CA MET A 191 4.37 -2.82 -9.37
C MET A 191 4.02 -4.30 -9.49
N ASN A 192 3.23 -4.65 -10.50
CA ASN A 192 2.93 -6.03 -10.86
C ASN A 192 4.20 -6.73 -11.36
N THR A 193 4.60 -7.82 -10.71
CA THR A 193 5.76 -8.63 -11.06
C THR A 193 5.40 -9.90 -11.84
N GLY A 194 4.10 -10.08 -12.17
CA GLY A 194 3.60 -11.28 -12.83
C GLY A 194 3.46 -12.47 -11.88
N GLU A 195 3.53 -13.67 -12.44
CA GLU A 195 3.37 -14.94 -11.69
C GLU A 195 4.64 -15.32 -10.89
N ASN A 196 5.71 -14.52 -10.97
CA ASN A 196 6.95 -14.76 -10.26
C ASN A 196 7.12 -13.74 -9.13
N ARG A 197 7.22 -14.25 -7.90
CA ARG A 197 7.51 -13.45 -6.73
C ARG A 197 8.93 -12.89 -6.78
N VAL A 198 9.08 -11.59 -6.52
CA VAL A 198 10.37 -10.92 -6.37
C VAL A 198 10.74 -10.86 -4.90
N LYS A 199 11.92 -11.36 -4.52
CA LYS A 199 12.47 -11.24 -3.16
C LYS A 199 13.29 -9.94 -3.06
N SER A 200 12.80 -8.99 -2.27
CA SER A 200 13.46 -7.69 -2.16
C SER A 200 14.74 -7.74 -1.31
N LYS A 201 15.80 -7.09 -1.83
CA LYS A 201 17.05 -6.80 -1.11
C LYS A 201 17.14 -5.33 -0.68
N ASN A 202 16.27 -4.48 -1.22
CA ASN A 202 16.20 -3.05 -0.95
C ASN A 202 15.06 -2.67 0.01
N ASN A 203 14.70 -3.61 0.92
CA ASN A 203 13.70 -3.38 1.97
C ASN A 203 12.29 -3.01 1.46
N LEU A 204 11.92 -3.47 0.27
CA LEU A 204 10.57 -3.38 -0.24
C LEU A 204 9.74 -4.59 0.25
N VAL A 205 8.45 -4.42 0.28
CA VAL A 205 7.50 -5.48 0.65
C VAL A 205 7.07 -6.23 -0.60
N THR A 206 6.95 -7.55 -0.51
CA THR A 206 6.40 -8.38 -1.58
C THR A 206 5.19 -9.13 -1.06
N GLY A 207 4.13 -9.21 -1.86
CA GLY A 207 2.92 -9.94 -1.48
C GLY A 207 2.14 -10.40 -2.69
N VAL A 208 1.07 -11.13 -2.44
CA VAL A 208 0.13 -11.50 -3.49
C VAL A 208 -0.65 -10.27 -3.92
N ALA A 209 -0.67 -10.00 -5.23
CA ALA A 209 -1.49 -8.96 -5.80
C ALA A 209 -2.95 -9.43 -5.95
N TRP A 210 -3.17 -10.57 -6.58
CA TRP A 210 -4.49 -11.22 -6.68
C TRP A 210 -4.36 -12.69 -7.10
N GLY A 211 -5.40 -13.47 -6.79
CA GLY A 211 -5.64 -14.80 -7.36
C GLY A 211 -6.84 -14.74 -8.31
N LEU A 212 -6.68 -15.19 -9.56
CA LEU A 212 -7.69 -15.20 -10.60
C LEU A 212 -7.47 -16.38 -11.53
N ASP A 213 -8.52 -17.15 -11.84
CA ASP A 213 -8.51 -18.27 -12.80
C ASP A 213 -7.39 -19.30 -12.54
N GLY A 214 -7.13 -19.63 -11.27
CA GLY A 214 -6.09 -20.59 -10.87
C GLY A 214 -4.66 -20.05 -10.98
N LYS A 215 -4.48 -18.77 -11.30
CA LYS A 215 -3.19 -18.09 -11.35
C LYS A 215 -3.07 -17.07 -10.24
N VAL A 216 -1.83 -16.82 -9.82
CA VAL A 216 -1.51 -15.82 -8.82
C VAL A 216 -0.54 -14.81 -9.40
N ASN A 217 -0.87 -13.53 -9.26
CA ASN A 217 0.04 -12.43 -9.55
C ASN A 217 0.61 -11.87 -8.25
N TYR A 218 1.89 -11.52 -8.30
CA TYR A 218 2.59 -10.89 -7.20
C TYR A 218 2.84 -9.41 -7.49
N ALA A 219 3.02 -8.64 -6.42
CA ALA A 219 3.44 -7.25 -6.51
C ALA A 219 4.59 -6.97 -5.55
N ILE A 220 5.47 -6.07 -5.96
CA ILE A 220 6.45 -5.43 -5.08
C ILE A 220 5.93 -4.05 -4.70
N GLU A 221 6.02 -3.72 -3.41
CA GLU A 221 5.44 -2.52 -2.81
C GLU A 221 6.50 -1.68 -2.10
N GLY A 222 6.39 -0.36 -2.27
CA GLY A 222 7.12 0.62 -1.48
C GLY A 222 6.22 1.78 -1.10
N SER A 223 6.46 2.35 0.09
CA SER A 223 5.65 3.45 0.61
C SER A 223 6.53 4.63 1.01
N ALA A 224 6.10 5.85 0.66
CA ALA A 224 6.62 7.09 1.21
C ALA A 224 5.58 7.72 2.13
N PHE A 225 5.99 8.05 3.36
CA PHE A 225 5.05 8.47 4.40
C PHE A 225 4.50 9.88 4.21
N ASN A 226 5.24 10.73 3.49
CA ASN A 226 4.93 12.15 3.33
C ASN A 226 4.80 12.52 1.86
N ALA A 227 3.56 12.81 1.43
CA ALA A 227 3.23 13.32 0.10
C ALA A 227 2.23 14.48 0.20
N GLY A 228 0.93 14.25 0.12
CA GLY A 228 -0.08 15.29 0.32
C GLY A 228 -0.02 15.94 1.71
N SER A 229 0.53 15.25 2.71
CA SER A 229 0.83 15.83 4.03
C SER A 229 1.78 17.02 3.96
N VAL A 230 2.74 17.03 3.02
CA VAL A 230 3.68 18.14 2.86
C VAL A 230 3.00 19.37 2.29
N ILE A 231 2.08 19.18 1.33
CA ILE A 231 1.27 20.29 0.78
C ILE A 231 0.35 20.86 1.86
N LYS A 232 -0.23 20.00 2.71
CA LYS A 232 -1.01 20.44 3.88
C LYS A 232 -0.15 21.23 4.86
N TRP A 233 1.06 20.79 5.14
CA TRP A 233 2.00 21.49 6.01
C TRP A 233 2.35 22.87 5.49
N LEU A 234 2.59 23.04 4.16
CA LEU A 234 2.78 24.37 3.55
C LEU A 234 1.56 25.28 3.76
N ARG A 235 0.35 24.69 3.70
CA ARG A 235 -0.91 25.43 3.82
C ARG A 235 -1.27 25.76 5.27
N ASP A 236 -1.32 24.73 6.11
CA ASP A 236 -1.95 24.83 7.44
C ASP A 236 -0.95 25.33 8.51
N ASP A 237 0.30 24.92 8.42
CA ASP A 237 1.33 25.21 9.43
C ASP A 237 2.19 26.42 9.00
N LEU A 238 2.81 26.39 7.80
CA LEU A 238 3.65 27.47 7.31
C LEU A 238 2.85 28.64 6.72
N ARG A 239 1.61 28.39 6.28
CA ARG A 239 0.73 29.42 5.65
C ARG A 239 1.37 30.11 4.44
N LEU A 240 2.22 29.37 3.71
CA LEU A 240 2.85 29.86 2.48
C LEU A 240 1.89 29.81 1.28
N ILE A 241 0.87 28.98 1.37
CA ILE A 241 -0.19 28.80 0.37
C ILE A 241 -1.55 28.75 1.09
N ASP A 242 -2.64 29.00 0.37
CA ASP A 242 -4.01 28.88 0.85
C ASP A 242 -4.71 27.60 0.36
N SER A 243 -4.18 26.99 -0.68
CA SER A 243 -4.76 25.82 -1.34
C SER A 243 -3.69 25.00 -2.05
N ALA A 244 -3.96 23.71 -2.32
CA ALA A 244 -3.08 22.87 -3.13
C ALA A 244 -2.92 23.44 -4.56
N ARG A 245 -3.99 24.03 -5.12
CA ARG A 245 -3.93 24.72 -6.41
C ARG A 245 -2.93 25.88 -6.40
N ARG A 246 -2.88 26.65 -5.30
CA ARG A 246 -1.89 27.74 -5.17
C ARG A 246 -0.46 27.23 -5.13
N CYS A 247 -0.23 26.03 -4.58
CA CYS A 247 1.07 25.36 -4.66
C CYS A 247 1.49 25.11 -6.11
N ASP A 248 0.57 24.58 -6.92
CA ASP A 248 0.82 24.34 -8.35
C ASP A 248 1.13 25.65 -9.10
N GLU A 249 0.31 26.68 -8.91
CA GLU A 249 0.49 28.01 -9.54
C GLU A 249 1.87 28.61 -9.20
N LEU A 250 2.30 28.54 -7.94
CA LEU A 250 3.62 29.01 -7.53
C LEU A 250 4.73 28.17 -8.19
N ALA A 251 4.60 26.86 -8.17
CA ALA A 251 5.58 25.95 -8.75
C ALA A 251 5.70 26.10 -10.27
N GLU A 252 4.61 26.43 -10.97
CA GLU A 252 4.57 26.68 -12.42
C GLU A 252 5.18 28.04 -12.80
N SER A 253 5.25 28.99 -11.86
CA SER A 253 5.80 30.33 -12.10
C SER A 253 7.33 30.39 -12.17
N VAL A 254 8.01 29.26 -11.89
CA VAL A 254 9.47 29.12 -11.93
C VAL A 254 9.86 27.89 -12.74
N ASP A 255 11.03 27.95 -13.38
CA ASP A 255 11.52 26.87 -14.21
C ASP A 255 11.96 25.64 -13.41
N ASP A 256 12.55 25.87 -12.22
CA ASP A 256 13.03 24.82 -11.30
C ASP A 256 13.06 25.33 -9.85
N ALA A 257 13.52 24.49 -8.93
CA ALA A 257 13.61 24.82 -7.52
C ALA A 257 14.83 25.69 -7.14
N ASN A 258 15.55 26.26 -8.11
CA ASN A 258 16.73 27.11 -7.90
C ASN A 258 17.79 26.47 -7.01
N GLY A 259 18.01 25.15 -7.19
CA GLY A 259 19.04 24.39 -6.48
C GLY A 259 18.70 24.01 -5.04
N ILE A 260 17.49 24.28 -4.55
CA ILE A 260 17.04 23.77 -3.25
C ILE A 260 16.42 22.38 -3.38
N TYR A 261 16.61 21.57 -2.33
CA TYR A 261 15.97 20.28 -2.16
C TYR A 261 15.28 20.24 -0.80
N PHE A 262 14.02 19.82 -0.81
CA PHE A 262 13.24 19.58 0.40
C PHE A 262 13.12 18.08 0.65
N VAL A 263 13.57 17.59 1.79
CA VAL A 263 13.43 16.17 2.20
C VAL A 263 12.33 16.10 3.26
N PRO A 264 11.15 15.52 2.96
CA PRO A 264 9.99 15.55 3.86
C PRO A 264 10.02 14.41 4.90
N ALA A 265 11.10 14.25 5.63
CA ALA A 265 11.25 13.21 6.64
C ALA A 265 10.61 13.60 7.98
N PHE A 266 9.33 14.04 8.01
CA PHE A 266 8.65 14.51 9.23
C PHE A 266 8.59 13.43 10.32
N THR A 267 8.40 12.18 9.92
CA THR A 267 8.31 11.01 10.80
C THR A 267 9.38 9.96 10.45
N GLY A 268 10.51 10.41 9.92
CA GLY A 268 11.54 9.57 9.34
C GLY A 268 11.32 9.30 7.85
N LEU A 269 12.19 8.48 7.28
CA LEU A 269 12.15 8.02 5.89
C LEU A 269 11.64 6.58 5.82
N GLY A 270 10.72 6.30 4.91
CA GLY A 270 10.27 4.96 4.58
C GLY A 270 11.23 4.21 3.64
N ALA A 271 10.71 3.26 2.88
CA ALA A 271 11.49 2.55 1.87
C ALA A 271 12.12 3.52 0.84
N PRO A 272 13.31 3.23 0.33
CA PRO A 272 14.20 2.11 0.68
C PRO A 272 15.10 2.36 1.90
N TYR A 273 15.05 3.55 2.50
CA TYR A 273 15.99 4.03 3.52
C TYR A 273 15.72 3.45 4.92
N TRP A 274 14.44 3.36 5.34
CA TRP A 274 13.99 2.90 6.66
C TRP A 274 14.72 3.56 7.82
N ASP A 275 14.84 4.88 7.76
CA ASP A 275 15.50 5.70 8.76
C ASP A 275 14.46 6.48 9.58
N MET A 276 14.15 5.98 10.78
CA MET A 276 13.21 6.61 11.71
C MET A 276 13.78 7.85 12.42
N TYR A 277 15.09 8.04 12.34
CA TYR A 277 15.84 9.15 12.98
C TYR A 277 16.05 10.32 12.02
N ALA A 278 15.83 10.12 10.72
CA ALA A 278 15.84 11.20 9.74
C ALA A 278 14.77 12.26 10.09
N ARG A 279 15.05 13.52 9.77
CA ARG A 279 14.11 14.64 9.93
C ARG A 279 14.03 15.52 8.68
N GLY A 280 12.89 16.20 8.53
CA GLY A 280 12.64 17.12 7.43
C GLY A 280 13.74 18.15 7.30
N THR A 281 14.28 18.30 6.08
CA THR A 281 15.47 19.12 5.84
C THR A 281 15.30 19.90 4.52
N ILE A 282 15.74 21.15 4.50
CA ILE A 282 15.87 21.94 3.27
C ILE A 282 17.35 22.28 3.09
N VAL A 283 17.92 21.91 1.96
CA VAL A 283 19.31 22.22 1.62
C VAL A 283 19.41 23.07 0.36
N GLY A 284 20.51 23.81 0.18
CA GLY A 284 20.77 24.63 -1.02
C GLY A 284 20.16 26.04 -0.96
N LEU A 285 19.74 26.54 0.20
CA LEU A 285 19.19 27.88 0.36
C LEU A 285 20.21 28.98 0.02
N THR A 286 19.77 29.89 -0.85
CA THR A 286 20.49 31.13 -1.19
C THR A 286 19.52 32.33 -1.06
N ARG A 287 20.06 33.57 -1.13
CA ARG A 287 19.21 34.78 -1.09
C ARG A 287 18.24 34.90 -2.28
N GLY A 288 18.47 34.15 -3.37
CA GLY A 288 17.60 34.13 -4.55
C GLY A 288 16.39 33.20 -4.40
N VAL A 289 16.33 32.40 -3.35
CA VAL A 289 15.21 31.48 -3.10
C VAL A 289 13.98 32.27 -2.62
N LYS A 290 12.83 31.97 -3.22
CA LYS A 290 11.52 32.59 -2.93
C LYS A 290 10.50 31.49 -2.61
N ALA A 291 9.27 31.89 -2.22
CA ALA A 291 8.18 30.98 -1.92
C ALA A 291 7.84 30.02 -3.09
N GLU A 292 7.96 30.51 -4.33
CA GLU A 292 7.73 29.74 -5.56
C GLU A 292 8.71 28.57 -5.67
N HIS A 293 9.98 28.79 -5.35
CA HIS A 293 11.00 27.73 -5.36
C HIS A 293 10.76 26.70 -4.24
N ILE A 294 10.25 27.14 -3.07
CA ILE A 294 9.87 26.23 -1.99
C ILE A 294 8.68 25.36 -2.42
N ALA A 295 7.63 25.96 -2.99
CA ALA A 295 6.48 25.21 -3.51
C ALA A 295 6.93 24.18 -4.57
N ARG A 296 7.81 24.60 -5.49
CA ARG A 296 8.38 23.72 -6.51
C ARG A 296 9.16 22.58 -5.91
N SER A 297 10.05 22.82 -4.94
CA SER A 297 10.87 21.80 -4.29
C SER A 297 10.02 20.78 -3.51
N VAL A 298 8.88 21.17 -2.99
CA VAL A 298 7.92 20.26 -2.32
C VAL A 298 7.29 19.30 -3.33
N LEU A 299 6.83 19.77 -4.49
CA LEU A 299 6.28 18.88 -5.53
C LEU A 299 7.37 17.96 -6.11
N GLU A 300 8.57 18.49 -6.30
CA GLU A 300 9.73 17.68 -6.71
C GLU A 300 10.10 16.62 -5.67
N ALA A 301 10.05 16.94 -4.37
CA ALA A 301 10.34 16.00 -3.29
C ALA A 301 9.38 14.79 -3.29
N ILE A 302 8.10 15.00 -3.55
CA ILE A 302 7.13 13.91 -3.68
C ILE A 302 7.51 13.01 -4.86
N ALA A 303 7.84 13.60 -6.00
CA ALA A 303 8.23 12.84 -7.19
C ALA A 303 9.58 12.14 -7.05
N PHE A 304 10.55 12.72 -6.33
CA PHE A 304 11.84 12.09 -6.04
C PHE A 304 11.68 10.84 -5.16
N GLN A 305 10.87 10.90 -4.09
CA GLN A 305 10.62 9.72 -3.25
C GLN A 305 10.04 8.56 -4.07
N MET A 306 9.14 8.84 -5.02
CA MET A 306 8.62 7.79 -5.91
C MET A 306 9.68 7.27 -6.87
N THR A 307 10.60 8.13 -7.28
CA THR A 307 11.74 7.72 -8.11
C THR A 307 12.67 6.78 -7.36
N ASP A 308 12.97 7.07 -6.08
CA ASP A 308 13.76 6.19 -5.22
C ASP A 308 13.14 4.79 -5.10
N LEU A 309 11.82 4.73 -4.88
CA LEU A 309 11.10 3.45 -4.80
C LEU A 309 11.16 2.68 -6.12
N LEU A 310 10.97 3.34 -7.25
CA LEU A 310 11.02 2.70 -8.58
C LEU A 310 12.43 2.23 -8.95
N GLU A 311 13.47 2.98 -8.61
CA GLU A 311 14.85 2.53 -8.81
C GLU A 311 15.17 1.31 -7.90
N ALA A 312 14.67 1.28 -6.65
CA ALA A 312 14.79 0.12 -5.78
C ALA A 312 14.01 -1.10 -6.33
N MET A 313 12.79 -0.91 -6.81
CA MET A 313 11.98 -1.97 -7.43
C MET A 313 12.68 -2.55 -8.66
N LYS A 314 13.26 -1.69 -9.49
CA LYS A 314 14.02 -2.09 -10.67
C LYS A 314 15.30 -2.86 -10.29
N ALA A 315 16.00 -2.42 -9.25
CA ALA A 315 17.21 -3.09 -8.76
C ALA A 315 16.90 -4.49 -8.21
N ASP A 316 15.77 -4.67 -7.51
CA ASP A 316 15.35 -5.94 -6.96
C ASP A 316 14.79 -6.92 -8.01
N SER A 317 13.97 -6.42 -8.92
CA SER A 317 13.21 -7.26 -9.86
C SER A 317 13.88 -7.44 -11.22
N GLY A 318 14.74 -6.50 -11.65
CA GLY A 318 15.19 -6.40 -13.03
C GLY A 318 14.07 -6.00 -14.02
N ILE A 319 12.84 -5.82 -13.55
CA ILE A 319 11.69 -5.48 -14.39
C ILE A 319 11.73 -4.00 -14.75
N LYS A 320 11.57 -3.73 -16.05
CA LYS A 320 11.45 -2.35 -16.53
C LYS A 320 10.03 -1.85 -16.34
N LEU A 321 9.88 -0.70 -15.69
CA LEU A 321 8.59 0.01 -15.62
C LEU A 321 8.10 0.32 -17.04
N SER A 322 6.93 -0.16 -17.39
CA SER A 322 6.31 0.08 -18.70
C SER A 322 5.39 1.31 -18.68
N GLU A 323 4.71 1.52 -17.58
CA GLU A 323 3.76 2.62 -17.34
C GLU A 323 3.55 2.81 -15.84
N LEU A 324 3.45 4.07 -15.40
CA LEU A 324 2.98 4.41 -14.05
C LEU A 324 1.56 4.95 -14.14
N ARG A 325 0.60 4.24 -13.55
CA ARG A 325 -0.79 4.68 -13.42
C ARG A 325 -0.97 5.34 -12.06
N VAL A 326 -1.70 6.46 -12.01
CA VAL A 326 -1.74 7.29 -10.81
C VAL A 326 -3.17 7.61 -10.39
N ASP A 327 -3.40 7.68 -9.07
CA ASP A 327 -4.64 8.10 -8.46
C ASP A 327 -4.40 8.84 -7.14
N GLY A 328 -5.46 9.12 -6.40
CA GLY A 328 -5.40 9.86 -5.15
C GLY A 328 -5.42 11.38 -5.34
N GLY A 329 -5.70 12.10 -4.25
CA GLY A 329 -6.00 13.54 -4.29
C GLY A 329 -4.90 14.43 -4.86
N ALA A 330 -3.62 14.09 -4.68
CA ALA A 330 -2.53 14.91 -5.19
C ALA A 330 -2.18 14.61 -6.66
N SER A 331 -2.69 13.53 -7.25
CA SER A 331 -2.50 13.20 -8.67
C SER A 331 -3.18 14.20 -9.63
N VAL A 332 -4.08 15.04 -9.12
CA VAL A 332 -4.74 16.11 -9.92
C VAL A 332 -3.77 17.21 -10.36
N SER A 333 -2.64 17.36 -9.68
CA SER A 333 -1.57 18.32 -10.02
C SER A 333 -0.89 17.93 -11.32
N ASN A 334 -1.13 18.71 -12.38
CA ASN A 334 -0.50 18.46 -13.67
C ASN A 334 1.02 18.66 -13.63
N ILE A 335 1.48 19.67 -12.92
CA ILE A 335 2.92 19.96 -12.79
C ILE A 335 3.61 18.83 -12.04
N MET A 336 3.05 18.32 -10.94
CA MET A 336 3.63 17.20 -10.20
C MET A 336 3.69 15.92 -11.05
N MET A 337 2.64 15.61 -11.82
CA MET A 337 2.61 14.46 -12.71
C MET A 337 3.63 14.58 -13.85
N GLN A 338 3.84 15.79 -14.39
CA GLN A 338 4.87 16.03 -15.40
C GLN A 338 6.28 15.89 -14.81
N ILE A 339 6.52 16.40 -13.60
CA ILE A 339 7.78 16.20 -12.87
C ILE A 339 8.02 14.71 -12.66
N GLN A 340 7.01 13.97 -12.23
CA GLN A 340 7.11 12.52 -12.03
C GLN A 340 7.50 11.79 -13.33
N ALA A 341 6.80 12.08 -14.44
CA ALA A 341 7.11 11.47 -15.73
C ALA A 341 8.57 11.76 -16.18
N ASN A 342 9.03 12.99 -15.96
CA ASN A 342 10.39 13.41 -16.27
C ASN A 342 11.44 12.63 -15.46
N LEU A 343 11.22 12.45 -14.16
CA LEU A 343 12.15 11.79 -13.26
C LEU A 343 12.24 10.29 -13.50
N ILE A 344 11.10 9.62 -13.67
CA ILE A 344 11.08 8.16 -13.88
C ILE A 344 11.35 7.74 -15.32
N ARG A 345 11.39 8.69 -16.26
CA ARG A 345 11.63 8.44 -17.70
C ARG A 345 10.61 7.49 -18.34
N THR A 346 9.39 7.50 -17.81
CA THR A 346 8.28 6.65 -18.26
C THR A 346 6.99 7.45 -18.22
N LYS A 347 6.05 7.13 -19.10
CA LYS A 347 4.75 7.81 -19.10
C LYS A 347 4.00 7.62 -17.80
N VAL A 348 3.37 8.70 -17.35
CA VAL A 348 2.43 8.70 -16.22
C VAL A 348 1.02 8.84 -16.78
N ASN A 349 0.13 7.93 -16.39
CA ASN A 349 -1.23 7.81 -16.93
C ASN A 349 -2.25 8.02 -15.81
N ARG A 350 -2.99 9.12 -15.87
CA ARG A 350 -4.06 9.44 -14.93
C ARG A 350 -5.42 9.04 -15.51
N PRO A 351 -6.23 8.21 -14.80
CA PRO A 351 -7.57 7.84 -15.23
C PRO A 351 -8.57 8.98 -14.95
N LYS A 352 -9.73 8.92 -15.60
CA LYS A 352 -10.86 9.80 -15.27
C LYS A 352 -11.48 9.42 -13.92
N VAL A 353 -11.63 8.13 -13.65
CA VAL A 353 -12.15 7.62 -12.38
C VAL A 353 -10.99 7.41 -11.43
N VAL A 354 -10.99 8.13 -10.30
CA VAL A 354 -9.91 8.10 -9.31
C VAL A 354 -10.18 7.15 -8.14
N GLU A 355 -11.40 6.59 -8.02
CA GLU A 355 -11.79 5.61 -7.00
C GLU A 355 -11.45 4.18 -7.45
N THR A 356 -10.19 3.95 -7.77
CA THR A 356 -9.71 2.71 -8.39
C THR A 356 -9.72 1.51 -7.45
N THR A 357 -9.64 1.75 -6.13
CA THR A 357 -9.73 0.68 -5.12
C THR A 357 -11.07 -0.03 -5.16
N ALA A 358 -12.18 0.73 -5.11
CA ALA A 358 -13.52 0.15 -5.20
C ALA A 358 -13.76 -0.55 -6.55
N LEU A 359 -13.24 0.05 -7.64
CA LEU A 359 -13.32 -0.57 -8.97
C LEU A 359 -12.59 -1.91 -9.03
N GLY A 360 -11.43 -2.05 -8.41
CA GLY A 360 -10.69 -3.30 -8.40
C GLY A 360 -11.49 -4.46 -7.79
N ALA A 361 -12.12 -4.22 -6.64
CA ALA A 361 -13.00 -5.20 -6.01
C ALA A 361 -14.23 -5.52 -6.88
N ALA A 362 -14.83 -4.49 -7.48
CA ALA A 362 -15.99 -4.66 -8.38
C ALA A 362 -15.63 -5.47 -9.65
N TYR A 363 -14.47 -5.21 -10.24
CA TYR A 363 -13.99 -5.96 -11.41
C TYR A 363 -13.79 -7.45 -11.10
N LEU A 364 -13.12 -7.76 -9.98
CA LEU A 364 -12.94 -9.15 -9.54
C LEU A 364 -14.27 -9.86 -9.27
N ALA A 365 -15.21 -9.16 -8.62
CA ALA A 365 -16.54 -9.67 -8.38
C ALA A 365 -17.28 -9.95 -9.69
N GLY A 366 -17.21 -9.02 -10.64
CA GLY A 366 -17.86 -9.16 -11.94
C GLY A 366 -17.26 -10.28 -12.81
N LEU A 367 -15.93 -10.48 -12.75
CA LEU A 367 -15.27 -11.62 -13.41
C LEU A 367 -15.78 -12.95 -12.85
N ALA A 368 -15.86 -13.09 -11.53
CA ALA A 368 -16.30 -14.32 -10.88
C ALA A 368 -17.72 -14.75 -11.24
N VAL A 369 -18.60 -13.80 -11.57
CA VAL A 369 -19.99 -14.07 -11.95
C VAL A 369 -20.25 -13.91 -13.46
N GLY A 370 -19.20 -13.67 -14.26
CA GLY A 370 -19.31 -13.55 -15.72
C GLY A 370 -19.96 -12.25 -16.21
N PHE A 371 -19.94 -11.18 -15.41
CA PHE A 371 -20.39 -9.85 -15.84
C PHE A 371 -19.40 -9.24 -16.84
N TRP A 372 -18.09 -9.39 -16.61
CA TRP A 372 -17.02 -9.18 -17.59
C TRP A 372 -16.44 -10.53 -17.98
N LYS A 373 -16.11 -10.65 -19.26
CA LYS A 373 -15.60 -11.89 -19.82
C LYS A 373 -14.13 -12.15 -19.42
N ASP A 374 -13.31 -11.10 -19.47
CA ASP A 374 -11.86 -11.19 -19.27
C ASP A 374 -11.25 -9.82 -18.93
N LEU A 375 -9.93 -9.80 -18.68
CA LEU A 375 -9.17 -8.59 -18.35
C LEU A 375 -9.07 -7.61 -19.54
N ASP A 376 -9.13 -8.09 -20.77
CA ASP A 376 -9.04 -7.23 -21.96
C ASP A 376 -10.32 -6.38 -22.09
N GLU A 377 -11.49 -6.93 -21.76
CA GLU A 377 -12.74 -6.17 -21.71
C GLU A 377 -12.69 -5.09 -20.63
N ILE A 378 -12.13 -5.38 -19.46
CA ILE A 378 -11.94 -4.39 -18.38
C ILE A 378 -10.93 -3.31 -18.81
N GLU A 379 -9.83 -3.68 -19.47
CA GLU A 379 -8.84 -2.71 -19.96
C GLU A 379 -9.46 -1.78 -21.02
N ALA A 380 -10.36 -2.29 -21.86
CA ALA A 380 -11.03 -1.54 -22.94
C ALA A 380 -12.02 -0.47 -22.42
N ILE A 381 -12.65 -0.67 -21.27
CA ILE A 381 -13.58 0.30 -20.68
C ILE A 381 -12.88 1.36 -19.81
N ARG A 382 -11.57 1.23 -19.59
CA ARG A 382 -10.81 2.19 -18.79
C ARG A 382 -10.68 3.52 -19.52
N GLU A 383 -11.19 4.58 -18.94
CA GLU A 383 -11.08 5.93 -19.47
C GLU A 383 -9.84 6.65 -18.93
N VAL A 384 -9.07 7.23 -19.84
CA VAL A 384 -7.89 8.05 -19.53
C VAL A 384 -8.28 9.52 -19.48
N ASP A 385 -7.87 10.24 -18.43
CA ASP A 385 -7.95 11.69 -18.33
C ASP A 385 -6.76 12.34 -19.04
N LYS A 386 -5.52 11.97 -18.62
CA LYS A 386 -4.31 12.57 -19.18
C LYS A 386 -3.10 11.64 -19.10
N ILE A 387 -2.29 11.68 -20.15
CA ILE A 387 -0.96 11.04 -20.19
C ILE A 387 0.11 12.13 -20.17
N PHE A 388 1.11 11.94 -19.31
CA PHE A 388 2.28 12.82 -19.20
C PHE A 388 3.49 12.06 -19.70
N GLU A 389 4.07 12.52 -20.79
CA GLU A 389 5.28 11.94 -21.38
C GLU A 389 6.54 12.62 -20.85
N PRO A 390 7.67 11.90 -20.71
CA PRO A 390 8.94 12.48 -20.30
C PRO A 390 9.43 13.53 -21.28
N GLN A 391 9.70 14.73 -20.82
CA GLN A 391 10.17 15.88 -21.63
C GLN A 391 11.57 16.33 -21.24
N MET A 392 12.03 16.03 -20.02
CA MET A 392 13.32 16.47 -19.49
C MET A 392 14.47 15.68 -20.13
N PRO A 393 15.57 16.33 -20.57
CA PRO A 393 16.78 15.65 -21.01
C PRO A 393 17.38 14.76 -19.92
N LEU A 394 17.93 13.60 -20.30
CA LEU A 394 18.48 12.63 -19.34
C LEU A 394 19.58 13.26 -18.46
N VAL A 395 20.48 14.04 -19.02
CA VAL A 395 21.56 14.69 -18.27
C VAL A 395 21.01 15.60 -17.16
N LYS A 396 19.98 16.39 -17.45
CA LYS A 396 19.33 17.24 -16.45
C LYS A 396 18.64 16.41 -15.36
N ARG A 397 17.94 15.33 -15.74
CA ARG A 397 17.32 14.38 -14.82
C ARG A 397 18.33 13.79 -13.86
N ASP A 398 19.46 13.31 -14.37
CA ASP A 398 20.49 12.67 -13.55
C ASP A 398 21.18 13.68 -12.62
N GLU A 399 21.40 14.91 -13.07
CA GLU A 399 21.93 16.00 -12.24
C GLU A 399 21.03 16.30 -11.04
N ILE A 400 19.73 16.54 -11.27
CA ILE A 400 18.80 16.90 -10.18
C ILE A 400 18.54 15.70 -9.26
N TYR A 401 18.49 14.48 -9.78
CA TYR A 401 18.33 13.27 -8.98
C TYR A 401 19.57 13.01 -8.10
N HIS A 402 20.77 13.24 -8.63
CA HIS A 402 22.01 13.18 -7.82
C HIS A 402 21.97 14.22 -6.69
N GLY A 403 21.49 15.44 -6.97
CA GLY A 403 21.28 16.47 -5.94
C GLY A 403 20.32 16.03 -4.85
N TRP A 404 19.21 15.38 -5.22
CA TRP A 404 18.24 14.79 -4.30
C TRP A 404 18.88 13.75 -3.37
N LEU A 405 19.60 12.77 -3.93
CA LEU A 405 20.26 11.74 -3.12
C LEU A 405 21.24 12.35 -2.10
N ARG A 406 21.97 13.40 -2.48
CA ARG A 406 22.83 14.16 -1.54
C ARG A 406 22.04 14.89 -0.46
N ALA A 407 20.84 15.36 -0.75
CA ALA A 407 19.96 15.99 0.23
C ALA A 407 19.42 14.98 1.24
N VAL A 408 19.00 13.80 0.76
CA VAL A 408 18.56 12.69 1.61
C VAL A 408 19.66 12.29 2.60
N GLU A 409 20.89 12.09 2.15
CA GLU A 409 22.02 11.76 3.04
C GLU A 409 22.24 12.78 4.16
N ARG A 410 21.89 14.06 3.97
CA ARG A 410 21.99 15.10 4.99
C ARG A 410 20.83 15.14 5.98
N SER A 411 19.74 14.46 5.67
CA SER A 411 18.57 14.37 6.54
C SER A 411 18.59 13.12 7.44
N ARG A 412 19.46 12.15 7.13
CA ARG A 412 19.56 10.87 7.84
C ARG A 412 20.21 11.03 9.19
N ASP A 413 19.90 10.09 10.09
CA ASP A 413 20.48 10.00 11.45
C ASP A 413 20.51 11.35 12.19
N TRP A 414 19.49 12.18 11.97
CA TRP A 414 19.43 13.54 12.56
C TRP A 414 19.24 13.53 14.07
N ILE A 415 18.45 12.57 14.59
CA ILE A 415 18.25 12.43 16.03
C ILE A 415 19.36 11.54 16.59
N GLU A 416 20.10 12.08 17.57
CA GLU A 416 21.08 11.31 18.35
C GLU A 416 20.37 10.31 19.28
N HIS A 417 20.97 9.13 19.45
CA HIS A 417 20.46 8.01 20.28
C HIS A 417 20.81 8.17 21.75
#